data_605c0514ce6d134f5c782dd16a0140cc
#
_entry.id   605c0514ce6d134f5c782dd16a0140cc
#
_cell.length_a   1.000
_cell.length_b   1.000
_cell.length_c   1.000
_cell.angle_alpha   90.00
_cell.angle_beta   90.00
_cell.angle_gamma   90.00
#
_symmetry.space_group_name_H-M   'P 1'
#
loop_
_entity.id
_entity.type
_entity.pdbx_description
1 polymer ?
#
loop_
_entity_poly.entity_id
_entity_poly.type
_entity_poly.pdbx_seq_one_letter_code
_entity_poly.pdbx_strand_id
1 'polypeptide(L)'
;LIYDPLKNFNNLNVLHKNCDILTFHIHPDANTTGMVTKEYIEEFEKNLYVINTSRGEIVDEESLIECLKTGKLYGYATDVIKDEFGSIKESNLVKNATKYNIIITPHIGGMTTQAQEIAYNGIINKFKAEK
;
A
#
# COMPACT_ATOMS: atom_id res chain seq x y z
N LEU A 1 -11.68 -9.82 -1.78
CA LEU A 1 -12.64 -8.75 -1.48
C LEU A 1 -12.12 -7.44 -2.08
N ILE A 2 -13.01 -6.59 -2.55
CA ILE A 2 -12.68 -5.29 -3.15
C ILE A 2 -13.51 -4.22 -2.46
N TYR A 3 -12.86 -3.09 -2.17
CA TYR A 3 -13.53 -1.84 -1.83
C TYR A 3 -13.15 -0.78 -2.88
N ASP A 4 -14.13 -0.28 -3.60
CA ASP A 4 -14.00 0.81 -4.57
C ASP A 4 -15.31 1.61 -4.55
N PRO A 5 -15.35 2.74 -3.83
CA PRO A 5 -16.59 3.51 -3.64
C PRO A 5 -17.10 4.13 -4.96
N LEU A 6 -16.23 4.27 -5.97
CA LEU A 6 -16.61 4.80 -7.28
C LEU A 6 -17.25 3.75 -8.19
N LYS A 7 -17.10 2.46 -7.87
CA LYS A 7 -17.60 1.33 -8.68
C LYS A 7 -18.65 0.47 -7.97
N ASN A 8 -19.38 1.01 -7.00
CA ASN A 8 -20.39 0.30 -6.20
C ASN A 8 -19.84 -0.86 -5.35
N PHE A 9 -18.54 -0.96 -5.12
CA PHE A 9 -17.90 -1.86 -4.17
C PHE A 9 -17.64 -1.11 -2.86
N ASN A 10 -18.71 -0.66 -2.20
CA ASN A 10 -18.65 0.32 -1.10
C ASN A 10 -18.92 -0.27 0.29
N ASN A 11 -18.96 -1.58 0.44
CA ASN A 11 -19.18 -2.20 1.74
C ASN A 11 -17.84 -2.46 2.48
N LEU A 12 -17.33 -1.44 3.13
CA LEU A 12 -16.09 -1.50 3.89
C LEU A 12 -16.17 -2.48 5.06
N ASN A 13 -17.35 -2.66 5.68
CA ASN A 13 -17.57 -3.62 6.77
C ASN A 13 -17.23 -5.06 6.37
N VAL A 14 -17.40 -5.43 5.11
CA VAL A 14 -17.03 -6.76 4.61
C VAL A 14 -15.52 -6.96 4.66
N LEU A 15 -14.74 -5.91 4.33
CA LEU A 15 -13.29 -5.95 4.46
C LEU A 15 -12.88 -6.04 5.93
N HIS A 16 -13.42 -5.18 6.80
CA HIS A 16 -13.09 -5.14 8.22
C HIS A 16 -13.26 -6.50 8.91
N LYS A 17 -14.28 -7.27 8.52
CA LYS A 17 -14.57 -8.59 9.12
C LYS A 17 -13.73 -9.74 8.55
N ASN A 18 -13.36 -9.68 7.28
CA ASN A 18 -12.89 -10.87 6.58
C ASN A 18 -11.46 -10.74 6.03
N CYS A 19 -10.85 -9.56 6.10
CA CYS A 19 -9.54 -9.32 5.52
C CYS A 19 -8.41 -9.85 6.41
N ASP A 20 -7.50 -10.61 5.84
CA ASP A 20 -6.24 -11.03 6.47
C ASP A 20 -5.04 -10.29 5.85
N ILE A 21 -5.17 -9.90 4.58
CA ILE A 21 -4.16 -9.12 3.84
C ILE A 21 -4.85 -7.92 3.20
N LEU A 22 -4.42 -6.73 3.53
CA LEU A 22 -4.93 -5.48 2.98
C LEU A 22 -3.91 -4.89 1.99
N THR A 23 -4.36 -4.57 0.79
CA THR A 23 -3.51 -3.93 -0.22
C THR A 23 -4.16 -2.67 -0.78
N PHE A 24 -3.35 -1.64 -1.04
CA PHE A 24 -3.81 -0.34 -1.53
C PHE A 24 -3.42 -0.12 -2.98
N HIS A 25 -4.39 0.38 -3.79
CA HIS A 25 -4.23 0.71 -5.20
C HIS A 25 -4.91 2.05 -5.52
N ILE A 26 -4.62 3.06 -4.71
CA ILE A 26 -5.23 4.38 -4.77
C ILE A 26 -4.15 5.46 -4.92
N HIS A 27 -4.52 6.62 -5.46
CA HIS A 27 -3.65 7.79 -5.50
C HIS A 27 -3.79 8.63 -4.22
N PRO A 28 -2.73 9.33 -3.77
CA PRO A 28 -2.83 10.30 -2.69
C PRO A 28 -3.61 11.54 -3.16
N ASP A 29 -4.58 11.92 -2.38
CA ASP A 29 -5.34 13.16 -2.48
C ASP A 29 -5.66 13.69 -1.07
N ALA A 30 -6.50 14.71 -0.97
CA ALA A 30 -6.87 15.30 0.32
C ALA A 30 -7.57 14.31 1.28
N ASN A 31 -8.19 13.24 0.75
CA ASN A 31 -8.92 12.25 1.55
C ASN A 31 -8.11 10.99 1.83
N THR A 32 -7.12 10.69 0.97
CA THR A 32 -6.37 9.43 1.02
C THR A 32 -4.97 9.58 1.59
N THR A 33 -4.42 10.80 1.63
CA THR A 33 -3.13 11.09 2.27
C THR A 33 -3.23 10.87 3.77
N GLY A 34 -2.37 9.99 4.31
CA GLY A 34 -2.34 9.62 5.73
C GLY A 34 -3.58 8.86 6.21
N MET A 35 -4.40 8.31 5.31
CA MET A 35 -5.64 7.63 5.69
C MET A 35 -5.41 6.33 6.46
N VAL A 36 -4.27 5.67 6.23
CA VAL A 36 -3.94 4.42 6.91
C VAL A 36 -3.31 4.74 8.25
N THR A 37 -4.16 5.11 9.20
CA THR A 37 -3.80 5.39 10.60
C THR A 37 -3.94 4.15 11.47
N LYS A 38 -3.56 4.26 12.73
CA LYS A 38 -3.79 3.24 13.74
C LYS A 38 -5.29 2.94 13.90
N GLU A 39 -6.10 3.98 14.00
CA GLU A 39 -7.56 3.87 14.16
C GLU A 39 -8.17 3.11 12.97
N TYR A 40 -7.75 3.45 11.74
CA TYR A 40 -8.19 2.72 10.54
C TYR A 40 -7.83 1.23 10.59
N ILE A 41 -6.62 0.89 11.03
CA ILE A 41 -6.17 -0.50 11.16
C ILE A 41 -6.94 -1.22 12.28
N GLU A 42 -7.29 -0.53 13.36
CA GLU A 42 -8.04 -1.08 14.49
C GLU A 42 -9.50 -1.42 14.15
N GLU A 43 -10.08 -0.82 13.09
CA GLU A 43 -11.42 -1.18 12.61
C GLU A 43 -11.53 -2.62 12.06
N PHE A 44 -10.42 -3.25 11.71
CA PHE A 44 -10.41 -4.64 11.25
C PHE A 44 -10.51 -5.61 12.43
N GLU A 45 -11.39 -6.61 12.34
CA GLU A 45 -11.57 -7.61 13.41
C GLU A 45 -10.33 -8.49 13.59
N LYS A 46 -9.64 -8.80 12.50
CA LYS A 46 -8.44 -9.65 12.50
C LYS A 46 -7.15 -8.81 12.53
N ASN A 47 -6.08 -9.44 12.95
CA ASN A 47 -4.75 -8.89 12.75
C ASN A 47 -4.33 -9.07 11.29
N LEU A 48 -3.66 -8.08 10.71
CA LEU A 48 -3.45 -7.94 9.28
C LEU A 48 -1.98 -8.07 8.86
N TYR A 49 -1.80 -8.45 7.59
CA TYR A 49 -0.66 -7.99 6.80
C TYR A 49 -1.12 -6.82 5.92
N VAL A 50 -0.28 -5.81 5.80
CA VAL A 50 -0.55 -4.64 4.94
C VAL A 50 0.49 -4.59 3.82
N ILE A 51 0.01 -4.36 2.59
CA ILE A 51 0.87 -4.22 1.40
C ILE A 51 0.56 -2.88 0.73
N ASN A 52 1.59 -2.06 0.50
CA ASN A 52 1.46 -0.79 -0.20
C ASN A 52 2.38 -0.74 -1.42
N THR A 53 1.80 -0.81 -2.60
CA THR A 53 2.49 -0.63 -3.89
C THR A 53 1.95 0.60 -4.64
N SER A 54 1.24 1.48 -3.94
CA SER A 54 0.66 2.67 -4.55
C SER A 54 1.52 3.92 -4.31
N ARG A 55 1.43 4.55 -3.14
CA ARG A 55 2.23 5.72 -2.75
C ARG A 55 2.45 5.73 -1.24
N GLY A 56 3.65 6.16 -0.80
CA GLY A 56 4.02 6.20 0.62
C GLY A 56 3.15 7.12 1.45
N GLU A 57 2.70 8.23 0.87
CA GLU A 57 1.89 9.26 1.51
C GLU A 57 0.53 8.77 2.02
N ILE A 58 0.04 7.62 1.53
CA ILE A 58 -1.24 7.04 1.96
C ILE A 58 -1.17 6.53 3.39
N VAL A 59 0.02 6.10 3.83
CA VAL A 59 0.24 5.48 5.12
C VAL A 59 0.83 6.47 6.12
N ASP A 60 0.25 6.53 7.31
CA ASP A 60 0.91 7.10 8.47
C ASP A 60 1.91 6.08 9.02
N GLU A 61 3.20 6.28 8.71
CA GLU A 61 4.27 5.33 9.05
C GLU A 61 4.44 5.16 10.56
N GLU A 62 4.18 6.20 11.38
CA GLU A 62 4.30 6.12 12.84
C GLU A 62 3.19 5.26 13.43
N SER A 63 1.96 5.49 13.00
CA SER A 63 0.79 4.67 13.36
C SER A 63 0.98 3.20 12.97
N LEU A 64 1.52 2.96 11.78
CA LEU A 64 1.80 1.61 11.29
C LEU A 64 2.86 0.89 12.14
N ILE A 65 3.94 1.58 12.52
CA ILE A 65 4.97 1.03 13.40
C ILE A 65 4.36 0.71 14.79
N GLU A 66 3.46 1.55 15.29
CA GLU A 66 2.77 1.27 16.55
C GLU A 66 1.89 0.01 16.45
N CYS A 67 1.17 -0.17 15.36
CA CYS A 67 0.38 -1.39 15.13
C CYS A 67 1.24 -2.66 15.02
N LEU A 68 2.45 -2.56 14.45
CA LEU A 68 3.42 -3.65 14.45
C LEU A 68 3.94 -3.96 15.86
N LYS A 69 4.19 -2.94 16.69
CA LYS A 69 4.62 -3.11 18.10
C LYS A 69 3.58 -3.82 18.94
N THR A 70 2.30 -3.50 18.74
CA THR A 70 1.20 -4.07 19.50
C THR A 70 0.73 -5.44 18.97
N GLY A 71 1.22 -5.86 17.81
CA GLY A 71 0.84 -7.11 17.16
C GLY A 71 -0.50 -7.03 16.42
N LYS A 72 -1.10 -5.85 16.30
CA LYS A 72 -2.29 -5.64 15.46
C LYS A 72 -1.98 -5.81 13.98
N LEU A 73 -0.75 -5.47 13.56
CA LEU A 73 -0.18 -5.87 12.28
C LEU A 73 0.85 -6.98 12.48
N TYR A 74 0.72 -8.04 11.69
CA TYR A 74 1.70 -9.11 11.60
C TYR A 74 2.91 -8.75 10.72
N GLY A 75 2.71 -7.85 9.77
CA GLY A 75 3.76 -7.40 8.88
C GLY A 75 3.31 -6.32 7.90
N TYR A 76 4.29 -5.62 7.36
CA TYR A 76 4.12 -4.60 6.34
C TYR A 76 5.07 -4.83 5.18
N ALA A 77 4.57 -4.82 3.96
CA ALA A 77 5.39 -4.85 2.75
C ALA A 77 5.09 -3.61 1.91
N THR A 78 6.14 -2.93 1.44
CA THR A 78 5.96 -1.73 0.63
C THR A 78 7.02 -1.61 -0.46
N ASP A 79 6.60 -1.11 -1.63
CA ASP A 79 7.51 -0.68 -2.70
C ASP A 79 7.70 0.85 -2.69
N VAL A 80 6.99 1.55 -1.81
CA VAL A 80 6.96 3.01 -1.73
C VAL A 80 7.03 3.46 -0.26
N ILE A 81 7.77 4.53 0.02
CA ILE A 81 7.83 5.14 1.35
C ILE A 81 7.52 6.63 1.26
N LYS A 82 7.11 7.21 2.37
CA LYS A 82 6.92 8.65 2.44
C LYS A 82 8.27 9.34 2.25
N ASP A 83 8.26 10.45 1.51
CA ASP A 83 9.48 11.26 1.22
C ASP A 83 10.63 10.45 0.60
N GLU A 84 10.32 9.47 -0.27
CA GLU A 84 11.30 8.56 -0.90
C GLU A 84 12.43 9.25 -1.68
N PHE A 85 12.23 10.50 -2.11
CA PHE A 85 13.26 11.31 -2.78
C PHE A 85 14.11 12.13 -1.81
N GLY A 86 13.83 12.07 -0.52
CA GLY A 86 14.60 12.69 0.55
C GLY A 86 15.69 11.78 1.12
N SER A 87 15.97 11.92 2.39
CA SER A 87 16.91 11.05 3.10
C SER A 87 16.24 9.75 3.55
N ILE A 88 16.27 8.72 2.73
CA ILE A 88 15.72 7.38 3.04
C ILE A 88 16.21 6.86 4.40
N LYS A 89 17.47 7.15 4.77
CA LYS A 89 18.05 6.73 6.05
C LYS A 89 17.38 7.37 7.27
N GLU A 90 16.71 8.50 7.07
CA GLU A 90 15.97 9.19 8.14
C GLU A 90 14.56 8.64 8.34
N SER A 91 14.02 7.90 7.36
CA SER A 91 12.69 7.28 7.48
C SER A 91 12.61 6.38 8.72
N ASN A 92 11.57 6.60 9.52
CA ASN A 92 11.27 5.76 10.68
C ASN A 92 10.96 4.32 10.28
N LEU A 93 10.34 4.13 9.10
CA LEU A 93 10.04 2.81 8.58
C LEU A 93 11.32 2.02 8.29
N VAL A 94 12.30 2.66 7.61
CA VAL A 94 13.59 2.04 7.31
C VAL A 94 14.38 1.72 8.60
N LYS A 95 14.41 2.63 9.57
CA LYS A 95 15.06 2.42 10.87
C LYS A 95 14.47 1.24 11.67
N ASN A 96 13.20 0.94 11.46
CA ASN A 96 12.48 -0.13 12.15
C ASN A 96 12.37 -1.44 11.34
N ALA A 97 12.83 -1.47 10.07
CA ALA A 97 12.67 -2.61 9.18
C ALA A 97 13.36 -3.90 9.69
N THR A 98 14.47 -3.76 10.42
CA THR A 98 15.18 -4.91 11.03
C THR A 98 14.57 -5.36 12.35
N LYS A 99 13.75 -4.51 12.98
CA LYS A 99 13.16 -4.78 14.29
C LYS A 99 11.79 -5.44 14.21
N TYR A 100 11.02 -5.08 13.18
CA TYR A 100 9.66 -5.60 12.93
C TYR A 100 9.62 -6.31 11.59
N ASN A 101 8.55 -7.05 11.35
CA ASN A 101 8.31 -7.74 10.08
C ASN A 101 7.93 -6.73 8.98
N ILE A 102 8.93 -6.02 8.45
CA ILE A 102 8.78 -5.00 7.41
C ILE A 102 9.65 -5.38 6.22
N ILE A 103 9.06 -5.39 5.02
CA ILE A 103 9.76 -5.58 3.74
C ILE A 103 9.63 -4.27 2.97
N ILE A 104 10.77 -3.72 2.51
CA ILE A 104 10.81 -2.51 1.69
C ILE A 104 11.57 -2.84 0.42
N THR A 105 10.95 -2.57 -0.74
CA THR A 105 11.62 -2.61 -2.04
C THR A 105 11.79 -1.18 -2.58
N PRO A 106 12.81 -0.91 -3.43
CA PRO A 106 13.21 0.46 -3.76
C PRO A 106 12.41 1.06 -4.93
N HIS A 107 11.07 1.02 -4.87
CA HIS A 107 10.12 1.55 -5.86
C HIS A 107 10.38 1.01 -7.27
N ILE A 108 10.50 -0.31 -7.38
CA ILE A 108 10.88 -0.98 -8.64
C ILE A 108 9.74 -1.78 -9.28
N GLY A 109 8.55 -1.81 -8.69
CA GLY A 109 7.44 -2.62 -9.21
C GLY A 109 7.07 -2.32 -10.66
N GLY A 110 7.12 -1.04 -11.07
CA GLY A 110 6.93 -0.60 -12.45
C GLY A 110 8.18 -0.61 -13.34
N MET A 111 9.36 -0.86 -12.78
CA MET A 111 10.65 -0.73 -13.46
C MET A 111 11.25 -2.08 -13.91
N THR A 112 10.56 -3.19 -13.66
CA THR A 112 11.00 -4.50 -14.15
C THR A 112 10.79 -4.61 -15.66
N THR A 113 11.63 -5.39 -16.34
CA THR A 113 11.50 -5.66 -17.78
C THR A 113 10.08 -6.14 -18.13
N GLN A 114 9.55 -7.07 -17.33
CA GLN A 114 8.21 -7.61 -17.53
C GLN A 114 7.11 -6.54 -17.39
N ALA A 115 7.20 -5.66 -16.40
CA ALA A 115 6.22 -4.60 -16.20
C ALA A 115 6.23 -3.61 -17.37
N GLN A 116 7.42 -3.25 -17.86
CA GLN A 116 7.58 -2.37 -19.02
C GLN A 116 7.03 -3.01 -20.30
N GLU A 117 7.36 -4.28 -20.57
CA GLU A 117 6.82 -5.02 -21.71
C GLU A 117 5.28 -5.08 -21.70
N ILE A 118 4.68 -5.35 -20.54
CA ILE A 118 3.21 -5.37 -20.39
C ILE A 118 2.63 -3.99 -20.69
N ALA A 119 3.22 -2.92 -20.15
CA ALA A 119 2.74 -1.56 -20.36
C ALA A 119 2.84 -1.14 -21.84
N TYR A 120 3.99 -1.35 -22.49
CA TYR A 120 4.19 -1.00 -23.89
C TYR A 120 3.28 -1.81 -24.82
N ASN A 121 3.17 -3.14 -24.61
CA ASN A 121 2.29 -3.98 -25.41
C ASN A 121 0.82 -3.61 -25.23
N GLY A 122 0.41 -3.20 -24.03
CA GLY A 122 -0.94 -2.70 -23.76
C GLY A 122 -1.28 -1.46 -24.58
N ILE A 123 -0.35 -0.50 -24.65
CA ILE A 123 -0.51 0.73 -25.47
C ILE A 123 -0.56 0.38 -26.97
N ILE A 124 0.40 -0.42 -27.45
CA ILE A 124 0.47 -0.82 -28.87
C ILE A 124 -0.81 -1.53 -29.31
N ASN A 125 -1.35 -2.42 -28.48
CA ASN A 125 -2.58 -3.14 -28.81
C ASN A 125 -3.81 -2.23 -28.85
N LYS A 126 -3.90 -1.23 -27.98
CA LYS A 126 -4.97 -0.20 -28.07
C LYS A 126 -4.91 0.56 -29.40
N PHE A 127 -3.74 1.06 -29.78
CA PHE A 127 -3.57 1.77 -31.06
C PHE A 127 -3.90 0.89 -32.28
N LYS A 128 -3.66 -0.42 -32.21
CA LYS A 128 -4.00 -1.34 -33.29
C LYS A 128 -5.51 -1.64 -33.36
N ALA A 129 -6.20 -1.61 -32.23
CA ALA A 129 -7.64 -1.88 -32.15
C ALA A 129 -8.51 -0.69 -32.58
N GLU A 130 -7.96 0.52 -32.58
CA GLU A 130 -8.65 1.76 -32.99
C GLU A 130 -8.52 2.08 -34.49
N LYS A 131 -7.85 1.22 -35.27
CA LYS A 131 -7.75 1.29 -36.74
C LYS A 131 -8.66 0.25 -37.41
#